data_efbb1f39645a33f98a9db1ce82357b84
#
_entry.id   efbb1f39645a33f98a9db1ce82357b84
#
_cell.length_a   1.000
_cell.length_b   1.000
_cell.length_c   1.000
_cell.angle_alpha   90.00
_cell.angle_beta   90.00
_cell.angle_gamma   90.00
#
_symmetry.space_group_name_H-M   'P 1'
#
loop_
_entity.id
_entity.type
_entity.pdbx_description
1 polymer ?
#
loop_
_entity_poly.entity_id
_entity_poly.type
_entity_poly.pdbx_seq_one_letter_code
_entity_poly.pdbx_strand_id
1 'polypeptide(L)'
;MSDSLLQRSVTTSVARNLATTSKTRPMMMSITPRHLLNLLPWVQVEGGTYRVNRTKVELCKAQRIAIDPANREAQLTGESLRGVPLFAKLPESVLSRMAARFKTENASLGNKLIVEGEDRRRFFVLAQGQVEVLSKGVHGADLRIALLTEGEFFGEVDLVSDKPSDITVRTITPCVLLTLSRKDLDAILDEVPNLRDDFQKAIAEHLELRSTVNRYGERNIDLVSGFAENVEIPETFVDYAAHPREYSLSAVQTVVRVHTRVSDLYNGPYDQLEEQIRLTIEGIKERQEWDLVNSPKFGLLHSVDPAMRISTRYGAPTPDDLDELLSLVWKKPAFFLAHPKAISAFERECTWRGVPPVTTSINGTSVIMWRGVPLVPCDKLEVKSRYGSTQSLGTTSILLVRVGEADQGVVGLHQTGIPGEIMPSLSARLMGLDSLGVASYLLTNYFSLAVLTDDALGVLEN
;
A
#
# COMPACT_ATOMS: atom_id res chain seq x y z
N MET A 1 -18.42 12.07 -40.69
CA MET A 1 -18.08 12.63 -39.36
C MET A 1 -16.57 12.68 -39.26
N SER A 2 -16.13 13.86 -39.07
CA SER A 2 -14.85 14.44 -39.43
C SER A 2 -13.62 13.82 -38.75
N ASP A 3 -12.64 13.50 -39.56
CA ASP A 3 -11.25 13.17 -39.21
C ASP A 3 -10.49 14.28 -38.44
N SER A 4 -11.19 15.34 -37.99
CA SER A 4 -10.63 16.51 -37.33
C SER A 4 -10.19 16.33 -35.89
N LEU A 5 -10.44 15.15 -35.27
CA LEU A 5 -10.15 14.90 -33.86
C LEU A 5 -8.79 14.24 -33.59
N LEU A 6 -8.02 13.94 -34.63
CA LEU A 6 -6.70 13.36 -34.48
C LEU A 6 -5.63 14.27 -35.10
N GLN A 7 -5.52 15.51 -34.63
CA GLN A 7 -4.35 16.33 -34.95
C GLN A 7 -3.10 15.68 -34.35
N ARG A 8 -2.35 14.95 -35.19
CA ARG A 8 -1.19 14.14 -34.79
C ARG A 8 0.13 14.88 -34.90
N SER A 9 0.09 16.17 -35.29
CA SER A 9 1.25 17.01 -35.48
C SER A 9 0.83 18.48 -35.39
N VAL A 10 1.82 19.39 -35.27
CA VAL A 10 1.62 20.83 -35.28
C VAL A 10 1.21 21.29 -36.67
N THR A 11 0.10 22.03 -36.79
CA THR A 11 -0.31 22.62 -38.10
C THR A 11 0.64 23.72 -38.53
N THR A 12 0.68 24.02 -39.85
CA THR A 12 1.51 25.08 -40.41
C THR A 12 1.19 26.45 -39.80
N SER A 13 -0.08 26.72 -39.46
CA SER A 13 -0.48 27.97 -38.81
C SER A 13 0.07 28.10 -37.40
N VAL A 14 0.03 27.01 -36.62
CA VAL A 14 0.58 26.95 -35.25
C VAL A 14 2.11 27.06 -35.30
N ALA A 15 2.77 26.35 -36.19
CA ALA A 15 4.22 26.42 -36.37
C ALA A 15 4.68 27.84 -36.74
N ARG A 16 3.98 28.50 -37.66
CA ARG A 16 4.23 29.92 -38.01
C ARG A 16 4.11 30.81 -36.77
N ASN A 17 3.07 30.61 -35.97
CA ASN A 17 2.90 31.36 -34.72
C ASN A 17 4.01 31.09 -33.71
N LEU A 18 4.62 29.94 -33.69
CA LEU A 18 5.78 29.63 -32.85
C LEU A 18 7.07 30.27 -33.40
N ALA A 19 7.22 30.40 -34.69
CA ALA A 19 8.46 30.86 -35.34
C ALA A 19 8.64 32.38 -35.41
N THR A 20 7.56 33.17 -35.51
CA THR A 20 7.64 34.58 -35.97
C THR A 20 7.62 35.62 -34.87
N THR A 21 7.51 35.31 -33.60
CA THR A 21 7.47 36.28 -32.49
C THR A 21 8.19 35.78 -31.24
N SER A 22 8.60 36.69 -30.34
CA SER A 22 9.10 36.31 -29.01
C SER A 22 8.01 35.64 -28.21
N LYS A 23 8.24 34.40 -27.79
CA LYS A 23 7.25 33.54 -27.11
C LYS A 23 7.90 32.69 -26.04
N THR A 24 7.09 32.29 -25.10
CA THR A 24 7.44 31.21 -24.19
C THR A 24 7.49 29.86 -24.94
N ARG A 25 8.23 28.91 -24.42
CA ARG A 25 8.12 27.50 -24.85
C ARG A 25 6.69 27.00 -24.68
N PRO A 26 6.23 26.06 -25.53
CA PRO A 26 4.93 25.44 -25.36
C PRO A 26 4.77 24.84 -23.95
N MET A 27 3.64 25.11 -23.32
CA MET A 27 3.33 24.67 -21.92
C MET A 27 2.12 23.79 -21.90
N MET A 28 2.09 22.89 -20.90
CA MET A 28 0.94 22.04 -20.58
C MET A 28 0.52 22.30 -19.14
N MET A 29 -0.76 22.54 -18.89
CA MET A 29 -1.32 22.73 -17.54
C MET A 29 -1.32 21.44 -16.70
N SER A 30 -1.25 20.29 -17.36
CA SER A 30 -1.24 18.97 -16.72
C SER A 30 0.13 18.57 -16.13
N ILE A 31 1.18 19.39 -16.33
CA ILE A 31 2.51 19.12 -15.76
C ILE A 31 2.49 19.44 -14.27
N THR A 32 2.86 18.46 -13.46
CA THR A 32 2.95 18.58 -12.00
C THR A 32 4.40 18.52 -11.51
N PRO A 33 4.71 18.81 -10.25
CA PRO A 33 6.07 18.70 -9.71
C PRO A 33 6.62 17.27 -9.70
N ARG A 34 5.78 16.23 -9.73
CA ARG A 34 6.17 14.81 -9.75
C ARG A 34 7.20 14.47 -8.67
N HIS A 35 6.88 14.84 -7.46
CA HIS A 35 7.77 14.68 -6.32
C HIS A 35 8.17 13.23 -6.08
N LEU A 36 7.26 12.26 -6.31
CA LEU A 36 7.52 10.83 -6.11
C LEU A 36 8.68 10.35 -6.99
N LEU A 37 8.74 10.77 -8.27
CA LEU A 37 9.82 10.37 -9.18
C LEU A 37 11.20 10.84 -8.72
N ASN A 38 11.26 11.96 -8.00
CA ASN A 38 12.51 12.56 -7.50
C ASN A 38 12.90 12.01 -6.12
N LEU A 39 11.95 11.50 -5.33
CA LEU A 39 12.18 11.01 -3.97
C LEU A 39 12.48 9.52 -3.92
N LEU A 40 12.03 8.76 -4.91
CA LEU A 40 12.35 7.34 -5.00
C LEU A 40 13.81 7.14 -5.42
N PRO A 41 14.57 6.30 -4.69
CA PRO A 41 15.83 5.78 -5.20
C PRO A 41 15.55 4.79 -6.33
N TRP A 42 16.27 4.93 -7.45
CA TRP A 42 16.11 4.10 -8.63
C TRP A 42 17.20 3.04 -8.69
N VAL A 43 16.79 1.78 -8.91
CA VAL A 43 17.67 0.62 -9.03
C VAL A 43 17.63 0.13 -10.48
N GLN A 44 18.81 -0.09 -11.04
CA GLN A 44 18.93 -0.66 -12.38
C GLN A 44 18.62 -2.15 -12.35
N VAL A 45 17.75 -2.57 -13.28
CA VAL A 45 17.32 -3.97 -13.41
C VAL A 45 17.95 -4.57 -14.67
N GLU A 46 18.64 -5.67 -14.48
CA GLU A 46 19.15 -6.49 -15.60
C GLU A 46 18.12 -7.55 -15.99
N GLY A 47 17.91 -7.75 -17.30
CA GLY A 47 16.98 -8.77 -17.80
C GLY A 47 15.51 -8.50 -17.51
N GLY A 48 15.12 -7.28 -17.14
CA GLY A 48 13.71 -6.85 -17.01
C GLY A 48 12.98 -7.36 -15.77
N THR A 49 13.63 -8.08 -14.85
CA THR A 49 13.02 -8.64 -13.63
C THR A 49 13.93 -8.42 -12.43
N TYR A 50 13.36 -7.91 -11.34
CA TYR A 50 14.02 -7.72 -10.06
C TYR A 50 13.49 -8.71 -9.03
N ARG A 51 14.38 -9.46 -8.38
CA ARG A 51 14.04 -10.44 -7.34
C ARG A 51 14.41 -9.94 -5.97
N VAL A 52 13.47 -10.04 -5.04
CA VAL A 52 13.68 -9.70 -3.63
C VAL A 52 14.03 -10.96 -2.86
N ASN A 53 15.32 -11.20 -2.62
CA ASN A 53 15.75 -12.29 -1.76
C ASN A 53 15.43 -11.98 -0.30
N ARG A 54 14.63 -12.83 0.33
CA ARG A 54 14.26 -12.72 1.75
C ARG A 54 14.60 -14.02 2.46
N THR A 55 14.82 -13.92 3.76
CA THR A 55 14.80 -15.11 4.61
C THR A 55 13.47 -15.84 4.46
N LYS A 56 13.46 -17.13 4.73
CA LYS A 56 12.24 -17.95 4.68
C LYS A 56 11.18 -17.35 5.59
N VAL A 57 10.03 -17.02 5.00
CA VAL A 57 8.86 -16.51 5.69
C VAL A 57 7.87 -17.65 5.82
N GLU A 58 7.57 -18.06 7.05
CA GLU A 58 6.51 -19.02 7.33
C GLU A 58 5.14 -18.32 7.22
N LEU A 59 4.18 -18.98 6.58
CA LEU A 59 2.85 -18.41 6.30
C LEU A 59 1.98 -18.37 7.57
N CYS A 60 2.39 -17.61 8.57
CA CYS A 60 1.57 -17.33 9.75
C CYS A 60 0.86 -15.99 9.69
N LYS A 61 0.93 -15.27 8.55
CA LYS A 61 0.23 -13.99 8.40
C LYS A 61 -1.27 -14.23 8.27
N ALA A 62 -2.00 -13.67 9.22
CA ALA A 62 -3.44 -13.53 9.11
C ALA A 62 -3.77 -12.64 7.89
N GLN A 63 -4.69 -13.09 7.05
CA GLN A 63 -5.22 -12.28 5.96
C GLN A 63 -6.49 -11.58 6.44
N ARG A 64 -6.69 -10.33 6.01
CA ARG A 64 -7.94 -9.63 6.29
C ARG A 64 -9.11 -10.38 5.68
N ILE A 65 -10.17 -10.48 6.46
CA ILE A 65 -11.41 -11.09 6.02
C ILE A 65 -12.15 -10.07 5.14
N ALA A 66 -12.45 -10.43 3.89
CA ALA A 66 -13.22 -9.58 3.00
C ALA A 66 -14.67 -9.49 3.52
N ILE A 67 -15.09 -8.29 3.90
CA ILE A 67 -16.45 -7.97 4.32
C ILE A 67 -17.00 -6.98 3.29
N ASP A 68 -18.21 -7.22 2.78
CA ASP A 68 -18.87 -6.29 1.87
C ASP A 68 -19.41 -5.08 2.66
N PRO A 69 -18.82 -3.89 2.51
CA PRO A 69 -19.23 -2.70 3.26
C PRO A 69 -20.62 -2.16 2.83
N ALA A 70 -21.14 -2.61 1.69
CA ALA A 70 -22.45 -2.20 1.18
C ALA A 70 -23.62 -2.93 1.86
N ASN A 71 -23.34 -4.06 2.48
CA ASN A 71 -24.37 -4.85 3.15
C ASN A 71 -24.40 -4.50 4.65
N ARG A 72 -25.48 -3.83 5.10
CA ARG A 72 -25.68 -3.48 6.53
C ARG A 72 -25.72 -4.69 7.46
N GLU A 73 -25.98 -5.88 6.92
CA GLU A 73 -25.79 -7.16 7.59
C GLU A 73 -24.50 -7.77 7.05
N ALA A 74 -23.37 -7.42 7.66
CA ALA A 74 -22.07 -8.00 7.32
C ALA A 74 -22.19 -9.53 7.38
N GLN A 75 -22.16 -10.17 6.22
CA GLN A 75 -22.21 -11.64 6.13
C GLN A 75 -20.85 -12.16 5.73
N LEU A 76 -20.38 -13.13 6.51
CA LEU A 76 -19.16 -13.87 6.19
C LEU A 76 -19.48 -15.00 5.22
N THR A 77 -18.56 -15.25 4.30
CA THR A 77 -18.59 -16.45 3.46
C THR A 77 -17.58 -17.49 3.99
N GLY A 78 -17.77 -18.76 3.65
CA GLY A 78 -16.81 -19.80 4.00
C GLY A 78 -15.41 -19.49 3.45
N GLU A 79 -15.35 -18.94 2.24
CA GLU A 79 -14.09 -18.56 1.61
C GLU A 79 -13.36 -17.43 2.37
N SER A 80 -14.10 -16.45 2.88
CA SER A 80 -13.53 -15.35 3.71
C SER A 80 -12.85 -15.89 4.98
N LEU A 81 -13.39 -16.95 5.58
CA LEU A 81 -12.83 -17.56 6.79
C LEU A 81 -11.51 -18.31 6.55
N ARG A 82 -11.17 -18.66 5.32
CA ARG A 82 -9.85 -19.25 4.98
C ARG A 82 -8.69 -18.28 5.23
N GLY A 83 -8.95 -17.00 5.28
CA GLY A 83 -7.96 -15.97 5.67
C GLY A 83 -7.50 -16.09 7.12
N VAL A 84 -8.24 -16.80 7.98
CA VAL A 84 -7.85 -17.10 9.36
C VAL A 84 -6.96 -18.35 9.36
N PRO A 85 -5.67 -18.26 9.77
CA PRO A 85 -4.75 -19.40 9.72
C PRO A 85 -5.26 -20.66 10.39
N LEU A 86 -5.97 -20.50 11.52
CA LEU A 86 -6.56 -21.59 12.28
C LEU A 86 -7.66 -22.36 11.52
N PHE A 87 -8.36 -21.69 10.61
CA PHE A 87 -9.47 -22.26 9.85
C PHE A 87 -9.09 -22.66 8.42
N ALA A 88 -7.89 -22.28 7.95
CA ALA A 88 -7.46 -22.42 6.56
C ALA A 88 -7.52 -23.85 6.01
N LYS A 89 -7.30 -24.86 6.87
CA LYS A 89 -7.29 -26.28 6.50
C LYS A 89 -8.68 -26.96 6.58
N LEU A 90 -9.70 -26.25 7.06
CA LEU A 90 -11.04 -26.83 7.22
C LEU A 90 -11.76 -26.99 5.86
N PRO A 91 -12.61 -28.03 5.69
CA PRO A 91 -13.42 -28.22 4.50
C PRO A 91 -14.39 -27.05 4.28
N GLU A 92 -14.66 -26.71 3.02
CA GLU A 92 -15.58 -25.62 2.63
C GLU A 92 -16.98 -25.74 3.24
N SER A 93 -17.49 -26.96 3.33
CA SER A 93 -18.80 -27.24 3.94
C SER A 93 -18.85 -26.89 5.43
N VAL A 94 -17.73 -27.00 6.14
CA VAL A 94 -17.58 -26.65 7.56
C VAL A 94 -17.46 -25.13 7.68
N LEU A 95 -16.61 -24.49 6.86
CA LEU A 95 -16.43 -23.04 6.83
C LEU A 95 -17.75 -22.31 6.54
N SER A 96 -18.53 -22.79 5.58
CA SER A 96 -19.85 -22.21 5.24
C SER A 96 -20.83 -22.32 6.40
N ARG A 97 -20.82 -23.45 7.16
CA ARG A 97 -21.64 -23.59 8.37
C ARG A 97 -21.16 -22.72 9.51
N MET A 98 -19.85 -22.56 9.67
CA MET A 98 -19.27 -21.63 10.64
C MET A 98 -19.69 -20.19 10.32
N ALA A 99 -19.59 -19.79 9.06
CA ALA A 99 -20.00 -18.46 8.62
C ALA A 99 -21.46 -18.14 8.96
N ALA A 100 -22.36 -19.12 8.82
CA ALA A 100 -23.78 -18.99 9.16
C ALA A 100 -24.06 -18.88 10.68
N ARG A 101 -23.10 -19.23 11.55
CA ARG A 101 -23.25 -19.16 13.02
C ARG A 101 -22.72 -17.86 13.62
N PHE A 102 -22.07 -17.02 12.83
CA PHE A 102 -21.65 -15.71 13.31
C PHE A 102 -22.84 -14.81 13.62
N LYS A 103 -22.73 -14.08 14.72
CA LYS A 103 -23.75 -13.12 15.18
C LYS A 103 -23.19 -11.71 15.11
N THR A 104 -23.98 -10.78 14.61
CA THR A 104 -23.60 -9.37 14.59
C THR A 104 -23.84 -8.76 15.96
N GLU A 105 -22.81 -8.13 16.53
CA GLU A 105 -22.86 -7.37 17.78
C GLU A 105 -22.39 -5.94 17.53
N ASN A 106 -23.11 -4.96 18.09
CA ASN A 106 -22.70 -3.56 18.08
C ASN A 106 -22.06 -3.21 19.42
N ALA A 107 -20.89 -2.58 19.37
CA ALA A 107 -20.16 -2.14 20.54
C ALA A 107 -19.94 -0.65 20.51
N SER A 108 -20.22 0.05 21.62
CA SER A 108 -19.96 1.49 21.78
C SER A 108 -18.50 1.76 22.08
N LEU A 109 -18.06 3.01 21.89
CA LEU A 109 -16.74 3.49 22.24
C LEU A 109 -16.37 3.14 23.70
N GLY A 110 -15.15 2.64 23.91
CA GLY A 110 -14.61 2.30 25.24
C GLY A 110 -15.07 0.95 25.80
N ASN A 111 -15.87 0.17 25.02
CA ASN A 111 -16.34 -1.13 25.49
C ASN A 111 -15.20 -2.16 25.47
N LYS A 112 -15.05 -2.92 26.57
CA LYS A 112 -14.08 -4.01 26.67
C LYS A 112 -14.71 -5.31 26.16
N LEU A 113 -14.16 -5.82 25.05
CA LEU A 113 -14.65 -7.02 24.37
C LEU A 113 -14.03 -8.29 24.96
N ILE A 114 -12.74 -8.23 25.23
CA ILE A 114 -11.97 -9.25 25.95
C ILE A 114 -11.30 -8.54 27.13
N VAL A 115 -11.23 -9.20 28.26
CA VAL A 115 -10.56 -8.68 29.47
C VAL A 115 -9.54 -9.70 29.94
N GLU A 116 -8.32 -9.23 30.17
CA GLU A 116 -7.23 -10.06 30.69
C GLU A 116 -7.65 -10.79 31.99
N GLY A 117 -7.40 -12.10 32.04
CA GLY A 117 -7.79 -12.95 33.17
C GLY A 117 -9.22 -13.47 33.12
N GLU A 118 -10.08 -13.02 32.19
CA GLU A 118 -11.44 -13.56 32.02
C GLU A 118 -11.48 -14.71 31.00
N ASP A 119 -12.37 -15.67 31.27
CA ASP A 119 -12.62 -16.81 30.39
C ASP A 119 -13.80 -16.50 29.45
N ARG A 120 -13.56 -15.66 28.45
CA ARG A 120 -14.54 -15.32 27.40
C ARG A 120 -14.14 -15.95 26.08
N ARG A 121 -14.45 -17.20 25.88
CA ARG A 121 -14.11 -18.00 24.70
C ARG A 121 -14.93 -17.60 23.47
N ARG A 122 -14.58 -16.47 22.85
CA ARG A 122 -15.22 -15.94 21.67
C ARG A 122 -14.18 -15.51 20.64
N PHE A 123 -14.52 -15.71 19.39
CA PHE A 123 -13.78 -15.21 18.24
C PHE A 123 -14.54 -14.02 17.64
N PHE A 124 -13.82 -12.98 17.30
CA PHE A 124 -14.37 -11.73 16.77
C PHE A 124 -13.76 -11.40 15.42
N VAL A 125 -14.60 -10.95 14.49
CA VAL A 125 -14.18 -10.30 13.23
C VAL A 125 -14.71 -8.88 13.25
N LEU A 126 -13.85 -7.92 13.01
CA LEU A 126 -14.18 -6.50 13.00
C LEU A 126 -14.79 -6.12 11.64
N ALA A 127 -16.11 -5.94 11.57
CA ALA A 127 -16.80 -5.55 10.36
C ALA A 127 -16.71 -4.05 10.09
N GLN A 128 -16.74 -3.24 11.15
CA GLN A 128 -16.60 -1.78 11.06
C GLN A 128 -16.02 -1.22 12.36
N GLY A 129 -15.19 -0.19 12.25
CA GLY A 129 -14.61 0.53 13.39
C GLY A 129 -13.17 0.11 13.71
N GLN A 130 -12.73 0.43 14.91
CA GLN A 130 -11.35 0.18 15.37
C GLN A 130 -11.34 -0.30 16.82
N VAL A 131 -10.45 -1.24 17.12
CA VAL A 131 -10.21 -1.74 18.48
C VAL A 131 -8.71 -1.73 18.79
N GLU A 132 -8.35 -1.46 20.03
CA GLU A 132 -6.99 -1.58 20.51
C GLU A 132 -6.82 -2.85 21.35
N VAL A 133 -5.68 -3.49 21.16
CA VAL A 133 -5.25 -4.65 21.94
C VAL A 133 -4.23 -4.18 22.97
N LEU A 134 -4.52 -4.42 24.22
CA LEU A 134 -3.74 -3.99 25.38
C LEU A 134 -3.19 -5.22 26.11
N SER A 135 -1.99 -5.13 26.62
CA SER A 135 -1.40 -6.09 27.55
C SER A 135 -0.83 -5.33 28.74
N LYS A 136 -0.81 -5.96 29.91
CA LYS A 136 -0.18 -5.35 31.07
C LYS A 136 1.33 -5.39 30.96
N GLY A 137 1.93 -4.23 31.04
CA GLY A 137 3.39 -4.09 31.17
C GLY A 137 3.87 -4.55 32.54
N VAL A 138 5.19 -4.74 32.70
CA VAL A 138 5.88 -5.21 33.91
C VAL A 138 5.50 -4.41 35.16
N HIS A 139 5.09 -3.14 34.99
CA HIS A 139 4.69 -2.24 36.09
C HIS A 139 3.17 -2.05 36.19
N GLY A 140 2.36 -2.91 35.54
CA GLY A 140 0.90 -2.87 35.62
C GLY A 140 0.21 -1.80 34.76
N ALA A 141 0.96 -1.04 33.97
CA ALA A 141 0.39 -0.10 33.01
C ALA A 141 -0.11 -0.83 31.75
N ASP A 142 -1.25 -0.36 31.21
CA ASP A 142 -1.77 -0.89 29.93
C ASP A 142 -0.83 -0.46 28.81
N LEU A 143 -0.22 -1.41 28.11
CA LEU A 143 0.61 -1.22 26.94
C LEU A 143 -0.19 -1.62 25.71
N ARG A 144 -0.41 -0.68 24.77
CA ARG A 144 -1.05 -0.99 23.50
C ARG A 144 -0.08 -1.77 22.60
N ILE A 145 -0.44 -3.02 22.29
CA ILE A 145 0.36 -3.93 21.47
C ILE A 145 -0.10 -3.96 20.01
N ALA A 146 -1.39 -3.68 19.75
CA ALA A 146 -1.91 -3.61 18.39
C ALA A 146 -3.13 -2.67 18.30
N LEU A 147 -3.34 -2.15 17.11
CA LEU A 147 -4.57 -1.52 16.67
C LEU A 147 -5.16 -2.37 15.54
N LEU A 148 -6.41 -2.79 15.69
CA LEU A 148 -7.11 -3.59 14.69
C LEU A 148 -8.20 -2.76 14.02
N THR A 149 -8.33 -2.96 12.70
CA THR A 149 -9.24 -2.24 11.82
C THR A 149 -10.17 -3.20 11.07
N GLU A 150 -11.00 -2.68 10.19
CA GLU A 150 -11.98 -3.46 9.41
C GLU A 150 -11.35 -4.65 8.67
N GLY A 151 -11.99 -5.80 8.75
CA GLY A 151 -11.52 -7.06 8.16
C GLY A 151 -10.52 -7.84 9.02
N GLU A 152 -10.04 -7.27 10.12
CA GLU A 152 -9.17 -7.97 11.06
C GLU A 152 -9.97 -8.74 12.10
N PHE A 153 -9.32 -9.70 12.77
CA PHE A 153 -9.95 -10.58 13.72
C PHE A 153 -9.08 -10.77 14.97
N PHE A 154 -9.71 -11.21 16.06
CA PHE A 154 -9.05 -11.46 17.34
C PHE A 154 -9.82 -12.49 18.16
N GLY A 155 -9.17 -13.04 19.20
CA GLY A 155 -9.76 -14.04 20.07
C GLY A 155 -9.70 -15.48 19.53
N GLU A 156 -8.93 -15.73 18.44
CA GLU A 156 -8.75 -17.07 17.88
C GLU A 156 -8.03 -18.02 18.85
N VAL A 157 -7.09 -17.48 19.62
CA VAL A 157 -6.38 -18.26 20.66
C VAL A 157 -7.30 -18.54 21.84
N ASP A 158 -8.06 -17.54 22.29
CA ASP A 158 -9.02 -17.68 23.39
C ASP A 158 -10.15 -18.66 23.05
N LEU A 159 -10.53 -18.74 21.77
CA LEU A 159 -11.56 -19.65 21.30
C LEU A 159 -11.17 -21.13 21.52
N VAL A 160 -9.89 -21.46 21.38
CA VAL A 160 -9.38 -22.84 21.41
C VAL A 160 -8.59 -23.20 22.68
N SER A 161 -8.04 -22.21 23.36
CA SER A 161 -7.28 -22.36 24.59
C SER A 161 -8.20 -22.58 25.79
N ASP A 162 -7.73 -23.39 26.74
CA ASP A 162 -8.38 -23.55 28.06
C ASP A 162 -7.79 -22.61 29.13
N LYS A 163 -6.89 -21.69 28.71
CA LYS A 163 -6.29 -20.66 29.57
C LYS A 163 -7.09 -19.37 29.51
N PRO A 164 -7.13 -18.56 30.57
CA PRO A 164 -7.70 -17.23 30.53
C PRO A 164 -6.89 -16.33 29.56
N SER A 165 -7.56 -15.32 29.01
CA SER A 165 -6.93 -14.39 28.07
C SER A 165 -5.78 -13.60 28.73
N ASP A 166 -4.69 -13.41 28.01
CA ASP A 166 -3.50 -12.63 28.41
C ASP A 166 -3.55 -11.18 27.88
N ILE A 167 -4.64 -10.83 27.19
CA ILE A 167 -4.84 -9.52 26.57
C ILE A 167 -6.20 -8.92 26.94
N THR A 168 -6.26 -7.57 26.85
CA THR A 168 -7.53 -6.83 26.89
C THR A 168 -7.77 -6.21 25.53
N VAL A 169 -8.97 -6.37 24.96
CA VAL A 169 -9.37 -5.74 23.71
C VAL A 169 -10.47 -4.72 24.00
N ARG A 170 -10.24 -3.45 23.61
CA ARG A 170 -11.13 -2.32 23.85
C ARG A 170 -11.45 -1.58 22.57
N THR A 171 -12.69 -1.16 22.38
CA THR A 171 -13.13 -0.35 21.24
C THR A 171 -12.66 1.10 21.39
N ILE A 172 -12.10 1.67 20.31
CA ILE A 172 -11.71 3.09 20.23
C ILE A 172 -12.60 3.90 19.31
N THR A 173 -13.50 3.24 18.60
CA THR A 173 -14.61 3.81 17.84
C THR A 173 -15.87 2.99 18.12
N PRO A 174 -17.08 3.44 17.77
CA PRO A 174 -18.22 2.55 17.63
C PRO A 174 -17.92 1.43 16.64
N CYS A 175 -18.16 0.17 17.02
CA CYS A 175 -17.78 -0.99 16.22
C CYS A 175 -18.98 -1.87 15.90
N VAL A 176 -18.94 -2.47 14.70
CA VAL A 176 -19.77 -3.60 14.32
C VAL A 176 -18.87 -4.85 14.28
N LEU A 177 -19.23 -5.85 15.07
CA LEU A 177 -18.46 -7.07 15.27
C LEU A 177 -19.27 -8.28 14.83
N LEU A 178 -18.60 -9.24 14.22
CA LEU A 178 -19.14 -10.57 13.96
C LEU A 178 -18.52 -11.54 14.96
N THR A 179 -19.33 -12.21 15.75
CA THR A 179 -18.89 -13.03 16.89
C THR A 179 -19.24 -14.48 16.73
N LEU A 180 -18.31 -15.38 17.04
CA LEU A 180 -18.50 -16.81 17.11
C LEU A 180 -18.14 -17.30 18.52
N SER A 181 -19.07 -18.01 19.18
CA SER A 181 -18.81 -18.57 20.51
C SER A 181 -18.17 -19.95 20.43
N ARG A 182 -17.44 -20.34 21.48
CA ARG A 182 -16.90 -21.69 21.63
C ARG A 182 -17.98 -22.77 21.51
N LYS A 183 -19.18 -22.52 22.09
CA LYS A 183 -20.31 -23.46 22.03
C LYS A 183 -20.78 -23.68 20.58
N ASP A 184 -20.84 -22.62 19.77
CA ASP A 184 -21.25 -22.74 18.37
C ASP A 184 -20.19 -23.50 17.56
N LEU A 185 -18.90 -23.29 17.86
CA LEU A 185 -17.78 -24.00 17.24
C LEU A 185 -17.81 -25.48 17.62
N ASP A 186 -17.93 -25.81 18.92
CA ASP A 186 -17.98 -27.18 19.40
C ASP A 186 -19.15 -27.96 18.79
N ALA A 187 -20.33 -27.34 18.67
CA ALA A 187 -21.48 -27.95 18.01
C ALA A 187 -21.20 -28.30 16.52
N ILE A 188 -20.42 -27.47 15.81
CA ILE A 188 -20.03 -27.76 14.40
C ILE A 188 -19.00 -28.89 14.35
N LEU A 189 -18.03 -28.87 15.26
CA LEU A 189 -16.97 -29.89 15.31
C LEU A 189 -17.54 -31.29 15.66
N ASP A 190 -18.59 -31.37 16.50
CA ASP A 190 -19.22 -32.59 16.88
C ASP A 190 -20.14 -33.21 15.80
N GLU A 191 -20.58 -32.41 14.83
CA GLU A 191 -21.42 -32.87 13.72
C GLU A 191 -20.65 -33.69 12.66
N VAL A 192 -19.31 -33.57 12.60
CA VAL A 192 -18.48 -34.22 11.58
C VAL A 192 -17.46 -35.15 12.23
N PRO A 193 -17.48 -36.45 11.93
CA PRO A 193 -16.52 -37.42 12.48
C PRO A 193 -15.06 -36.98 12.14
N ASN A 194 -14.17 -37.13 13.13
CA ASN A 194 -12.73 -36.80 13.07
C ASN A 194 -12.38 -35.31 12.91
N LEU A 195 -13.34 -34.40 12.70
CA LEU A 195 -13.06 -32.97 12.50
C LEU A 195 -12.43 -32.35 13.75
N ARG A 196 -12.83 -32.79 14.95
CA ARG A 196 -12.26 -32.32 16.23
C ARG A 196 -10.78 -32.65 16.33
N ASP A 197 -10.38 -33.86 15.94
CA ASP A 197 -8.98 -34.32 16.00
C ASP A 197 -8.14 -33.59 14.96
N ASP A 198 -8.67 -33.37 13.73
CA ASP A 198 -8.01 -32.61 12.67
C ASP A 198 -7.84 -31.13 13.06
N PHE A 199 -8.85 -30.58 13.73
CA PHE A 199 -8.80 -29.22 14.23
C PHE A 199 -7.78 -29.07 15.37
N GLN A 200 -7.71 -30.03 16.31
CA GLN A 200 -6.69 -30.02 17.36
C GLN A 200 -5.28 -30.15 16.80
N LYS A 201 -5.07 -30.98 15.77
CA LYS A 201 -3.77 -31.04 15.06
C LYS A 201 -3.43 -29.70 14.40
N ALA A 202 -4.39 -29.06 13.74
CA ALA A 202 -4.18 -27.75 13.12
C ALA A 202 -3.81 -26.67 14.17
N ILE A 203 -4.43 -26.72 15.36
CA ILE A 203 -4.07 -25.85 16.49
C ILE A 203 -2.64 -26.11 16.96
N ALA A 204 -2.27 -27.37 17.17
CA ALA A 204 -0.93 -27.74 17.63
C ALA A 204 0.14 -27.28 16.63
N GLU A 205 -0.06 -27.56 15.34
CA GLU A 205 0.82 -27.10 14.26
C GLU A 205 0.91 -25.56 14.21
N HIS A 206 -0.20 -24.85 14.38
CA HIS A 206 -0.22 -23.39 14.39
C HIS A 206 0.56 -22.80 15.57
N LEU A 207 0.39 -23.38 16.78
CA LEU A 207 1.13 -22.96 17.97
C LEU A 207 2.63 -23.27 17.85
N GLU A 208 2.99 -24.42 17.29
CA GLU A 208 4.38 -24.79 17.01
C GLU A 208 5.01 -23.82 16.02
N LEU A 209 4.36 -23.53 14.89
CA LEU A 209 4.81 -22.54 13.93
C LEU A 209 5.01 -21.16 14.56
N ARG A 210 4.05 -20.70 15.40
CA ARG A 210 4.21 -19.41 16.11
C ARG A 210 5.42 -19.37 17.02
N SER A 211 5.84 -20.51 17.60
CA SER A 211 7.03 -20.57 18.48
C SER A 211 8.35 -20.52 17.68
N THR A 212 8.34 -20.91 16.40
CA THR A 212 9.53 -20.95 15.54
C THR A 212 9.73 -19.72 14.70
N VAL A 213 8.78 -18.78 14.69
CA VAL A 213 8.83 -17.54 13.89
C VAL A 213 8.88 -16.28 14.77
N ASN A 214 9.47 -15.23 14.23
CA ASN A 214 9.47 -13.92 14.86
C ASN A 214 8.14 -13.18 14.58
N ARG A 215 7.99 -11.97 15.16
CA ARG A 215 6.78 -11.13 14.96
C ARG A 215 6.48 -10.75 13.51
N TYR A 216 7.43 -10.92 12.59
CA TYR A 216 7.30 -10.65 11.16
C TYR A 216 6.94 -11.90 10.36
N GLY A 217 6.75 -13.06 11.03
CA GLY A 217 6.51 -14.34 10.38
C GLY A 217 7.75 -14.95 9.73
N GLU A 218 8.94 -14.46 10.03
CA GLU A 218 10.22 -15.00 9.56
C GLU A 218 10.72 -16.04 10.56
N ARG A 219 11.40 -17.09 10.08
CA ARG A 219 11.98 -18.10 10.93
C ARG A 219 13.01 -17.47 11.90
N ASN A 220 12.89 -17.81 13.17
CA ASN A 220 13.83 -17.35 14.18
C ASN A 220 15.25 -17.85 13.89
N ILE A 221 16.23 -17.02 14.25
CA ILE A 221 17.63 -17.41 14.34
C ILE A 221 17.89 -17.73 15.79
N ASP A 222 18.29 -18.98 16.07
CA ASP A 222 18.60 -19.40 17.41
C ASP A 222 19.93 -18.80 17.86
N LEU A 223 19.91 -18.08 18.98
CA LEU A 223 21.06 -17.34 19.50
C LEU A 223 21.24 -17.61 20.98
N VAL A 224 22.49 -17.79 21.41
CA VAL A 224 22.85 -17.77 22.83
C VAL A 224 23.42 -16.40 23.18
N SER A 225 22.88 -15.80 24.23
CA SER A 225 23.31 -14.51 24.75
C SER A 225 23.89 -14.70 26.16
N GLY A 226 25.07 -14.14 26.40
CA GLY A 226 25.75 -14.12 27.70
C GLY A 226 26.86 -15.14 27.85
N PHE A 227 27.59 -15.04 28.98
CA PHE A 227 28.63 -15.99 29.42
C PHE A 227 27.99 -17.04 30.34
N ALA A 228 27.57 -18.15 29.77
CA ALA A 228 27.18 -19.33 30.58
C ALA A 228 28.21 -20.42 30.33
N GLU A 229 28.81 -20.96 31.41
CA GLU A 229 29.68 -22.13 31.32
C GLU A 229 28.83 -23.35 30.87
N ASN A 230 29.31 -24.08 29.87
CA ASN A 230 28.70 -25.33 29.36
C ASN A 230 27.35 -25.19 28.65
N VAL A 231 27.08 -24.08 27.95
CA VAL A 231 25.95 -23.98 27.05
C VAL A 231 26.37 -24.40 25.65
N GLU A 232 25.64 -25.35 25.08
CA GLU A 232 25.81 -25.77 23.69
C GLU A 232 25.38 -24.63 22.76
N ILE A 233 26.25 -24.23 21.84
CA ILE A 233 25.94 -23.15 20.88
C ILE A 233 25.00 -23.71 19.82
N PRO A 234 23.81 -23.09 19.60
CA PRO A 234 22.87 -23.57 18.62
C PRO A 234 23.42 -23.46 17.20
N GLU A 235 23.14 -24.46 16.39
CA GLU A 235 23.40 -24.41 14.95
C GLU A 235 22.17 -23.82 14.24
N THR A 236 22.38 -22.72 13.50
CA THR A 236 21.30 -22.05 12.76
C THR A 236 21.65 -21.96 11.28
N PHE A 237 20.73 -22.40 10.43
CA PHE A 237 20.79 -22.20 8.99
C PHE A 237 19.82 -21.10 8.59
N VAL A 238 20.32 -20.10 7.86
CA VAL A 238 19.46 -19.07 7.27
C VAL A 238 18.97 -19.58 5.92
N ASP A 239 17.72 -20.02 5.90
CA ASP A 239 17.04 -20.44 4.68
C ASP A 239 16.46 -19.22 3.94
N TYR A 240 16.56 -19.25 2.62
CA TYR A 240 15.93 -18.25 1.75
C TYR A 240 14.59 -18.74 1.22
N ALA A 241 13.69 -17.80 0.92
CA ALA A 241 12.40 -18.12 0.32
C ALA A 241 12.60 -18.88 -1.00
N ALA A 242 11.95 -20.05 -1.13
CA ALA A 242 12.04 -20.87 -2.34
C ALA A 242 11.44 -20.15 -3.58
N HIS A 243 10.44 -19.29 -3.33
CA HIS A 243 9.75 -18.49 -4.34
C HIS A 243 9.87 -17.00 -3.97
N PRO A 244 11.01 -16.34 -4.29
CA PRO A 244 11.20 -14.93 -4.00
C PRO A 244 10.18 -14.10 -4.78
N ARG A 245 9.75 -12.97 -4.20
CA ARG A 245 8.90 -12.01 -4.87
C ARG A 245 9.63 -11.41 -6.07
N GLU A 246 8.99 -11.42 -7.22
CA GLU A 246 9.56 -10.90 -8.47
C GLU A 246 8.76 -9.68 -8.94
N TYR A 247 9.49 -8.66 -9.40
CA TYR A 247 8.95 -7.44 -9.97
C TYR A 247 9.45 -7.29 -11.41
N SER A 248 8.53 -7.35 -12.37
CA SER A 248 8.83 -7.12 -13.77
C SER A 248 8.71 -5.65 -14.13
N LEU A 249 9.56 -5.19 -15.06
CA LEU A 249 9.42 -3.86 -15.63
C LEU A 249 8.14 -3.75 -16.47
N SER A 250 7.48 -2.62 -16.34
CA SER A 250 6.38 -2.19 -17.20
C SER A 250 6.89 -1.20 -18.24
N ALA A 251 6.10 -0.92 -19.28
CA ALA A 251 6.46 0.03 -20.32
C ALA A 251 5.31 1.00 -20.62
N VAL A 252 5.63 2.29 -20.69
CA VAL A 252 4.76 3.31 -21.27
C VAL A 252 5.33 3.72 -22.63
N GLN A 253 4.50 3.63 -23.66
CA GLN A 253 4.92 3.86 -25.04
C GLN A 253 3.96 4.82 -25.77
N THR A 254 4.52 5.66 -26.64
CA THR A 254 3.73 6.50 -27.54
C THR A 254 4.51 6.79 -28.81
N VAL A 255 3.80 7.17 -29.86
CA VAL A 255 4.40 7.60 -31.14
C VAL A 255 4.16 9.08 -31.35
N VAL A 256 5.25 9.85 -31.44
CA VAL A 256 5.23 11.26 -31.81
C VAL A 256 5.36 11.34 -33.33
N ARG A 257 4.47 12.11 -33.98
CA ARG A 257 4.49 12.36 -35.41
C ARG A 257 4.76 13.81 -35.70
N VAL A 258 5.75 14.10 -36.52
CA VAL A 258 6.18 15.49 -36.88
C VAL A 258 6.22 15.61 -38.37
N HIS A 259 5.56 16.64 -38.92
CA HIS A 259 5.67 17.01 -40.33
C HIS A 259 7.03 17.63 -40.62
N THR A 260 7.85 17.03 -41.49
CA THR A 260 9.19 17.52 -41.81
C THR A 260 9.15 18.94 -42.34
N ARG A 261 8.26 19.26 -43.28
CA ARG A 261 8.12 20.63 -43.82
C ARG A 261 7.80 21.67 -42.72
N VAL A 262 7.05 21.29 -41.69
CA VAL A 262 6.76 22.20 -40.60
C VAL A 262 7.97 22.37 -39.70
N SER A 263 8.68 21.30 -39.38
CA SER A 263 9.92 21.38 -38.60
C SER A 263 11.03 22.13 -39.33
N ASP A 264 11.17 21.95 -40.66
CA ASP A 264 12.24 22.58 -41.42
C ASP A 264 12.00 24.11 -41.65
N LEU A 265 10.75 24.51 -41.94
CA LEU A 265 10.42 25.88 -42.29
C LEU A 265 10.12 26.82 -41.12
N TYR A 266 9.69 26.25 -39.98
CA TYR A 266 9.24 27.02 -38.80
C TYR A 266 9.99 26.66 -37.53
N ASN A 267 11.27 26.41 -37.62
CA ASN A 267 12.10 25.88 -36.51
C ASN A 267 12.63 26.95 -35.54
N GLY A 268 12.48 28.22 -35.84
CA GLY A 268 12.88 29.31 -34.94
C GLY A 268 11.71 29.92 -34.18
N PRO A 269 11.86 30.37 -32.94
CA PRO A 269 13.05 30.28 -32.08
C PRO A 269 13.24 28.91 -31.40
N TYR A 270 12.31 27.99 -31.54
CA TYR A 270 12.36 26.65 -30.93
C TYR A 270 12.28 25.57 -32.01
N ASP A 271 13.08 24.52 -31.85
CA ASP A 271 13.01 23.33 -32.70
C ASP A 271 11.68 22.60 -32.48
N GLN A 272 10.90 22.43 -33.57
CA GLN A 272 9.55 21.86 -33.51
C GLN A 272 9.57 20.38 -33.10
N LEU A 273 10.59 19.64 -33.53
CA LEU A 273 10.74 18.21 -33.16
C LEU A 273 11.11 18.12 -31.69
N GLU A 274 12.10 18.90 -31.25
CA GLU A 274 12.55 18.88 -29.85
C GLU A 274 11.40 19.25 -28.90
N GLU A 275 10.62 20.30 -29.22
CA GLU A 275 9.52 20.73 -28.37
C GLU A 275 8.38 19.70 -28.30
N GLN A 276 8.06 19.01 -29.40
CA GLN A 276 7.05 17.95 -29.38
C GLN A 276 7.52 16.71 -28.58
N ILE A 277 8.79 16.32 -28.75
CA ILE A 277 9.39 15.24 -27.95
C ILE A 277 9.40 15.63 -26.47
N ARG A 278 9.84 16.86 -26.13
CA ARG A 278 9.87 17.36 -24.75
C ARG A 278 8.50 17.30 -24.09
N LEU A 279 7.45 17.83 -24.71
CA LEU A 279 6.09 17.79 -24.17
C LEU A 279 5.57 16.35 -24.00
N THR A 280 5.91 15.49 -24.95
CA THR A 280 5.52 14.05 -24.86
C THR A 280 6.24 13.35 -23.71
N ILE A 281 7.52 13.66 -23.47
CA ILE A 281 8.28 13.17 -22.32
C ILE A 281 7.62 13.60 -21.00
N GLU A 282 7.20 14.88 -20.91
CA GLU A 282 6.49 15.36 -19.75
C GLU A 282 5.19 14.55 -19.51
N GLY A 283 4.42 14.28 -20.57
CA GLY A 283 3.23 13.44 -20.48
C GLY A 283 3.54 11.99 -20.07
N ILE A 284 4.65 11.41 -20.56
CA ILE A 284 5.11 10.07 -20.15
C ILE A 284 5.46 10.05 -18.65
N LYS A 285 6.15 11.08 -18.14
CA LYS A 285 6.50 11.19 -16.72
C LYS A 285 5.28 11.38 -15.83
N GLU A 286 4.26 12.14 -16.27
CA GLU A 286 2.97 12.23 -15.56
C GLU A 286 2.30 10.85 -15.46
N ARG A 287 2.29 10.11 -16.56
CA ARG A 287 1.75 8.74 -16.58
C ARG A 287 2.59 7.79 -15.72
N GLN A 288 3.91 7.92 -15.73
CA GLN A 288 4.81 7.12 -14.90
C GLN A 288 4.48 7.31 -13.41
N GLU A 289 4.35 8.56 -12.93
CA GLU A 289 4.00 8.81 -11.53
C GLU A 289 2.61 8.26 -11.20
N TRP A 290 1.64 8.40 -12.11
CA TRP A 290 0.31 7.84 -11.92
C TRP A 290 0.34 6.30 -11.78
N ASP A 291 1.10 5.61 -12.64
CA ASP A 291 1.22 4.16 -12.60
C ASP A 291 1.95 3.69 -11.32
N LEU A 292 2.98 4.42 -10.86
CA LEU A 292 3.68 4.12 -9.59
C LEU A 292 2.75 4.22 -8.38
N VAL A 293 1.72 5.06 -8.43
CA VAL A 293 0.74 5.19 -7.35
C VAL A 293 -0.38 4.17 -7.51
N ASN A 294 -0.98 4.04 -8.72
CA ASN A 294 -2.28 3.41 -8.92
C ASN A 294 -2.26 2.09 -9.69
N SER A 295 -1.11 1.66 -10.26
CA SER A 295 -1.06 0.40 -11.02
C SER A 295 -1.52 -0.78 -10.18
N PRO A 296 -2.46 -1.63 -10.67
CA PRO A 296 -2.89 -2.83 -9.94
C PRO A 296 -1.79 -3.88 -9.79
N LYS A 297 -0.72 -3.81 -10.60
CA LYS A 297 0.38 -4.78 -10.59
C LYS A 297 1.52 -4.41 -9.63
N PHE A 298 1.88 -3.13 -9.57
CA PHE A 298 3.04 -2.66 -8.80
C PHE A 298 2.83 -1.29 -8.12
N GLY A 299 1.66 -0.66 -8.28
CA GLY A 299 1.38 0.65 -7.69
C GLY A 299 1.38 0.63 -6.17
N LEU A 300 1.83 1.72 -5.56
CA LEU A 300 1.93 1.87 -4.11
C LEU A 300 0.63 1.49 -3.40
N LEU A 301 -0.52 1.99 -3.86
CA LEU A 301 -1.82 1.72 -3.23
C LEU A 301 -2.20 0.23 -3.21
N HIS A 302 -1.78 -0.52 -4.23
CA HIS A 302 -2.08 -1.95 -4.35
C HIS A 302 -1.02 -2.85 -3.70
N SER A 303 0.19 -2.32 -3.49
CA SER A 303 1.32 -3.06 -2.91
C SER A 303 1.36 -3.01 -1.38
N VAL A 304 0.49 -2.22 -0.74
CA VAL A 304 0.42 -2.14 0.73
C VAL A 304 -0.10 -3.45 1.30
N ASP A 305 0.66 -4.03 2.24
CA ASP A 305 0.21 -5.21 2.99
C ASP A 305 -1.08 -4.88 3.77
N PRO A 306 -2.07 -5.79 3.84
CA PRO A 306 -3.28 -5.57 4.62
C PRO A 306 -3.05 -5.15 6.07
N ALA A 307 -2.00 -5.67 6.73
CA ALA A 307 -1.65 -5.29 8.10
C ALA A 307 -1.11 -3.86 8.23
N MET A 308 -0.72 -3.24 7.12
CA MET A 308 -0.19 -1.87 7.06
C MET A 308 -1.24 -0.84 6.62
N ARG A 309 -2.52 -1.22 6.61
CA ARG A 309 -3.65 -0.36 6.27
C ARG A 309 -4.40 0.03 7.52
N ILE A 310 -4.59 1.31 7.73
CA ILE A 310 -5.42 1.87 8.81
C ILE A 310 -6.45 2.83 8.24
N SER A 311 -7.57 2.98 8.91
CA SER A 311 -8.62 3.93 8.54
C SER A 311 -8.62 5.13 9.49
N THR A 312 -9.07 6.28 8.98
CA THR A 312 -9.25 7.46 9.84
C THR A 312 -10.32 7.20 10.91
N ARG A 313 -10.11 7.77 12.11
CA ARG A 313 -11.05 7.60 13.23
C ARG A 313 -12.38 8.34 13.00
N TYR A 314 -12.31 9.55 12.44
CA TYR A 314 -13.45 10.48 12.40
C TYR A 314 -13.58 11.26 11.07
N GLY A 315 -13.23 10.69 9.94
CA GLY A 315 -13.33 11.34 8.64
C GLY A 315 -12.03 12.02 8.21
N ALA A 316 -11.86 13.33 8.41
CA ALA A 316 -10.61 13.99 8.01
C ALA A 316 -9.39 13.42 8.74
N PRO A 317 -8.21 13.34 8.08
CA PRO A 317 -7.00 12.82 8.73
C PRO A 317 -6.59 13.71 9.91
N THR A 318 -6.33 13.08 11.06
CA THR A 318 -5.96 13.75 12.31
C THR A 318 -4.48 13.54 12.65
N PRO A 319 -3.90 14.36 13.56
CA PRO A 319 -2.58 14.10 14.14
C PRO A 319 -2.42 12.69 14.71
N ASP A 320 -3.45 12.18 15.38
CA ASP A 320 -3.43 10.85 15.98
C ASP A 320 -3.36 9.74 14.90
N ASP A 321 -4.03 9.93 13.77
CA ASP A 321 -4.01 8.97 12.66
C ASP A 321 -2.62 8.92 11.99
N LEU A 322 -1.97 10.09 11.83
CA LEU A 322 -0.62 10.14 11.29
C LEU A 322 0.42 9.58 12.28
N ASP A 323 0.26 9.83 13.58
CA ASP A 323 1.12 9.24 14.62
C ASP A 323 0.97 7.71 14.65
N GLU A 324 -0.24 7.19 14.43
CA GLU A 324 -0.49 5.75 14.30
C GLU A 324 0.20 5.16 13.06
N LEU A 325 0.06 5.82 11.92
CA LEU A 325 0.75 5.40 10.68
C LEU A 325 2.27 5.41 10.85
N LEU A 326 2.83 6.39 11.56
CA LEU A 326 4.25 6.44 11.92
C LEU A 326 4.68 5.26 12.79
N SER A 327 3.80 4.79 13.67
CA SER A 327 4.09 3.64 14.52
C SER A 327 4.19 2.33 13.72
N LEU A 328 3.48 2.21 12.61
CA LEU A 328 3.54 1.06 11.71
C LEU A 328 4.83 1.06 10.88
N VAL A 329 5.19 2.21 10.27
CA VAL A 329 6.40 2.35 9.42
C VAL A 329 7.53 3.01 10.23
N TRP A 330 7.78 2.52 11.45
CA TRP A 330 8.64 3.18 12.43
C TRP A 330 10.15 3.14 12.14
N LYS A 331 10.62 2.15 11.38
CA LYS A 331 12.06 1.88 11.23
C LYS A 331 12.86 3.02 10.59
N LYS A 332 12.33 3.70 9.61
CA LYS A 332 12.93 4.89 8.97
C LYS A 332 11.96 5.47 7.93
N PRO A 333 10.83 6.05 8.34
CA PRO A 333 9.91 6.67 7.40
C PRO A 333 10.60 7.83 6.68
N ALA A 334 10.45 7.90 5.35
CA ALA A 334 11.09 8.92 4.53
C ALA A 334 10.15 10.10 4.23
N PHE A 335 8.93 9.83 3.82
CA PHE A 335 7.93 10.86 3.54
C PHE A 335 6.51 10.29 3.56
N PHE A 336 5.56 11.17 3.85
CA PHE A 336 4.16 10.95 3.53
C PHE A 336 3.88 11.41 2.10
N LEU A 337 3.05 10.67 1.37
CA LEU A 337 2.54 11.06 0.07
C LEU A 337 1.02 11.24 0.19
N ALA A 338 0.52 12.44 -0.09
CA ALA A 338 -0.87 12.78 0.12
C ALA A 338 -1.43 13.69 -0.97
N HIS A 339 -2.73 13.55 -1.28
CA HIS A 339 -3.38 14.52 -2.17
C HIS A 339 -3.43 15.91 -1.51
N PRO A 340 -3.26 17.03 -2.25
CA PRO A 340 -3.30 18.37 -1.68
C PRO A 340 -4.55 18.68 -0.83
N LYS A 341 -5.70 18.10 -1.16
CA LYS A 341 -6.93 18.22 -0.36
C LYS A 341 -6.80 17.56 1.01
N ALA A 342 -6.12 16.40 1.08
CA ALA A 342 -5.89 15.72 2.36
C ALA A 342 -4.91 16.51 3.23
N ILE A 343 -3.85 17.06 2.63
CA ILE A 343 -2.89 17.93 3.31
C ILE A 343 -3.62 19.12 3.92
N SER A 344 -4.43 19.85 3.13
CA SER A 344 -5.21 20.99 3.63
C SER A 344 -6.24 20.60 4.70
N ALA A 345 -6.81 19.40 4.64
CA ALA A 345 -7.70 18.91 5.68
C ALA A 345 -6.95 18.65 6.99
N PHE A 346 -5.78 18.02 6.90
CA PHE A 346 -4.89 17.77 8.03
C PHE A 346 -4.40 19.06 8.67
N GLU A 347 -3.97 20.06 7.87
CA GLU A 347 -3.55 21.37 8.40
C GLU A 347 -4.67 22.10 9.16
N ARG A 348 -5.91 22.03 8.67
CA ARG A 348 -7.07 22.58 9.38
C ARG A 348 -7.29 21.89 10.73
N GLU A 349 -7.17 20.56 10.75
CA GLU A 349 -7.31 19.80 11.99
C GLU A 349 -6.20 20.13 13.00
N CYS A 350 -4.95 20.24 12.53
CA CYS A 350 -3.82 20.69 13.35
C CYS A 350 -4.04 22.09 13.93
N THR A 351 -4.54 23.02 13.11
CA THR A 351 -4.84 24.39 13.54
C THR A 351 -5.95 24.40 14.61
N TRP A 352 -6.97 23.59 14.42
CA TRP A 352 -8.09 23.49 15.35
C TRP A 352 -7.66 22.91 16.71
N ARG A 353 -6.73 21.97 16.71
CA ARG A 353 -6.15 21.38 17.92
C ARG A 353 -5.02 22.22 18.54
N GLY A 354 -4.60 23.31 17.91
CA GLY A 354 -3.52 24.16 18.40
C GLY A 354 -2.11 23.53 18.28
N VAL A 355 -1.93 22.59 17.35
CA VAL A 355 -0.66 21.89 17.09
C VAL A 355 -0.23 22.14 15.64
N PRO A 356 0.28 23.33 15.30
CA PRO A 356 0.68 23.62 13.92
C PRO A 356 1.86 22.76 13.47
N PRO A 357 1.83 22.18 12.25
CA PRO A 357 2.96 21.43 11.69
C PRO A 357 4.12 22.37 11.35
N VAL A 358 5.33 21.84 11.36
CA VAL A 358 6.54 22.56 10.94
C VAL A 358 6.64 22.51 9.41
N THR A 359 7.23 23.50 8.77
CA THR A 359 7.49 23.52 7.32
C THR A 359 8.94 23.23 6.99
N THR A 360 9.18 22.59 5.86
CA THR A 360 10.51 22.37 5.27
C THR A 360 10.49 22.63 3.76
N SER A 361 11.64 22.61 3.11
CA SER A 361 11.74 22.76 1.66
C SER A 361 12.24 21.47 1.03
N ILE A 362 11.50 20.95 0.03
CA ILE A 362 11.90 19.83 -0.82
C ILE A 362 11.97 20.34 -2.24
N ASN A 363 13.14 20.25 -2.87
CA ASN A 363 13.38 20.70 -4.25
C ASN A 363 12.85 22.12 -4.52
N GLY A 364 12.99 23.02 -3.56
CA GLY A 364 12.53 24.42 -3.68
C GLY A 364 11.04 24.64 -3.41
N THR A 365 10.27 23.57 -3.13
CA THR A 365 8.85 23.65 -2.74
C THR A 365 8.72 23.57 -1.22
N SER A 366 7.98 24.51 -0.63
CA SER A 366 7.65 24.44 0.80
C SER A 366 6.62 23.36 1.05
N VAL A 367 6.93 22.43 1.94
CA VAL A 367 6.03 21.34 2.36
C VAL A 367 5.96 21.30 3.88
N ILE A 368 4.83 20.85 4.42
CA ILE A 368 4.70 20.64 5.85
C ILE A 368 5.39 19.35 6.29
N MET A 369 5.82 19.32 7.56
CA MET A 369 6.38 18.13 8.21
C MET A 369 5.54 17.75 9.43
N TRP A 370 5.32 16.45 9.59
CA TRP A 370 4.76 15.89 10.78
C TRP A 370 5.77 14.95 11.46
N ARG A 371 6.08 15.22 12.74
CA ARG A 371 7.09 14.48 13.52
C ARG A 371 8.44 14.30 12.81
N GLY A 372 8.87 15.27 12.02
CA GLY A 372 10.14 15.20 11.27
C GLY A 372 10.03 14.53 9.90
N VAL A 373 8.85 14.05 9.51
CA VAL A 373 8.61 13.40 8.21
C VAL A 373 7.80 14.36 7.31
N PRO A 374 8.29 14.70 6.10
CA PRO A 374 7.59 15.64 5.22
C PRO A 374 6.33 15.03 4.60
N LEU A 375 5.26 15.85 4.47
CA LEU A 375 4.06 15.53 3.72
C LEU A 375 4.19 16.08 2.30
N VAL A 376 4.40 15.18 1.35
CA VAL A 376 4.66 15.50 -0.05
C VAL A 376 3.35 15.49 -0.84
N PRO A 377 3.02 16.58 -1.56
CA PRO A 377 1.79 16.62 -2.35
C PRO A 377 1.91 15.74 -3.60
N CYS A 378 0.87 14.96 -3.86
CA CYS A 378 0.71 14.14 -5.06
C CYS A 378 -0.75 14.15 -5.51
N ASP A 379 -1.01 14.68 -6.69
CA ASP A 379 -2.34 14.75 -7.27
C ASP A 379 -2.79 13.42 -7.93
N LYS A 380 -1.88 12.43 -8.02
CA LYS A 380 -2.16 11.10 -8.57
C LYS A 380 -2.92 10.20 -7.60
N LEU A 381 -2.98 10.58 -6.31
CA LEU A 381 -3.87 9.93 -5.35
C LEU A 381 -5.31 10.36 -5.63
N GLU A 382 -6.16 9.43 -6.06
CA GLU A 382 -7.53 9.72 -6.45
C GLU A 382 -8.37 10.18 -5.24
N VAL A 383 -9.20 11.20 -5.48
CA VAL A 383 -10.23 11.63 -4.54
C VAL A 383 -11.55 10.99 -4.95
N LYS A 384 -11.95 9.93 -4.27
CA LYS A 384 -13.22 9.25 -4.52
C LYS A 384 -14.38 10.07 -3.98
N SER A 385 -15.31 10.46 -4.85
CA SER A 385 -16.53 11.17 -4.42
C SER A 385 -17.53 10.17 -3.85
N ARG A 386 -17.96 10.39 -2.62
CA ARG A 386 -18.91 9.49 -1.93
C ARG A 386 -20.34 9.51 -2.53
N TYR A 387 -20.70 10.52 -3.33
CA TYR A 387 -22.08 10.73 -3.81
C TYR A 387 -22.23 11.28 -5.24
N GLY A 388 -21.27 11.08 -6.13
CA GLY A 388 -21.44 11.49 -7.54
C GLY A 388 -21.58 13.00 -7.81
N SER A 389 -21.45 13.87 -6.81
CA SER A 389 -21.49 15.31 -6.95
C SER A 389 -20.10 15.91 -7.02
N THR A 390 -19.90 16.84 -7.92
CA THR A 390 -18.62 17.57 -8.13
C THR A 390 -18.18 18.42 -6.93
N GLN A 391 -18.96 18.50 -5.86
CA GLN A 391 -18.68 19.32 -4.66
C GLN A 391 -18.66 18.53 -3.34
N SER A 392 -18.78 17.20 -3.36
CA SER A 392 -18.76 16.42 -2.12
C SER A 392 -17.34 16.24 -1.57
N LEU A 393 -17.23 16.23 -0.25
CA LEU A 393 -16.07 15.76 0.48
C LEU A 393 -15.66 14.37 -0.05
N GLY A 394 -14.60 14.33 -0.84
CA GLY A 394 -14.07 13.07 -1.37
C GLY A 394 -13.17 12.42 -0.34
N THR A 395 -13.15 11.10 -0.35
CA THR A 395 -12.20 10.29 0.40
C THR A 395 -10.91 10.12 -0.41
N THR A 396 -9.77 10.14 0.23
CA THR A 396 -8.46 9.90 -0.40
C THR A 396 -7.52 9.27 0.60
N SER A 397 -6.49 8.59 0.13
CA SER A 397 -5.52 7.91 0.97
C SER A 397 -4.29 8.78 1.23
N ILE A 398 -3.62 8.56 2.38
CA ILE A 398 -2.28 9.08 2.69
C ILE A 398 -1.35 7.88 2.81
N LEU A 399 -0.28 7.87 2.03
CA LEU A 399 0.75 6.84 2.10
C LEU A 399 1.91 7.31 2.97
N LEU A 400 2.51 6.43 3.75
CA LEU A 400 3.78 6.62 4.43
C LEU A 400 4.79 5.63 3.87
N VAL A 401 5.93 6.14 3.42
CA VAL A 401 6.88 5.37 2.64
C VAL A 401 8.25 5.39 3.31
N ARG A 402 8.85 4.22 3.50
CA ARG A 402 10.28 4.04 3.73
C ARG A 402 10.94 3.72 2.40
N VAL A 403 12.05 4.34 2.07
CA VAL A 403 12.71 4.18 0.76
C VAL A 403 14.14 3.66 0.91
N GLY A 404 14.64 3.06 -0.16
CA GLY A 404 16.03 2.63 -0.28
C GLY A 404 16.23 1.14 -0.03
N GLU A 405 17.16 0.57 -0.80
CA GLU A 405 17.52 -0.85 -0.72
C GLU A 405 18.19 -1.20 0.61
N ALA A 406 19.10 -0.35 1.07
CA ALA A 406 19.80 -0.52 2.35
C ALA A 406 18.84 -0.50 3.56
N ASP A 407 17.76 0.27 3.47
CA ASP A 407 16.74 0.37 4.50
C ASP A 407 15.55 -0.60 4.27
N GLN A 408 15.68 -1.54 3.31
CA GLN A 408 14.65 -2.51 2.94
C GLN A 408 13.30 -1.83 2.64
N GLY A 409 13.37 -0.67 2.00
CA GLY A 409 12.24 0.20 1.72
C GLY A 409 11.63 -0.03 0.34
N VAL A 410 11.01 1.00 -0.18
CA VAL A 410 10.49 1.06 -1.54
C VAL A 410 11.57 1.59 -2.46
N VAL A 411 11.69 0.99 -3.65
CA VAL A 411 12.63 1.40 -4.69
C VAL A 411 11.92 1.49 -6.05
N GLY A 412 12.29 2.49 -6.84
CA GLY A 412 11.93 2.54 -8.25
C GLY A 412 12.85 1.61 -9.04
N LEU A 413 12.29 0.94 -10.03
CA LEU A 413 13.02 0.04 -10.93
C LEU A 413 13.07 0.63 -12.33
N HIS A 414 14.24 0.58 -12.96
CA HIS A 414 14.45 1.05 -14.31
C HIS A 414 15.50 0.20 -15.05
N GLN A 415 15.57 0.33 -16.38
CA GLN A 415 16.59 -0.31 -17.19
C GLN A 415 17.30 0.76 -18.02
N THR A 416 18.61 0.86 -17.90
CA THR A 416 19.46 1.77 -18.68
C THR A 416 20.19 1.01 -19.78
N GLY A 417 20.83 1.76 -20.70
CA GLY A 417 21.58 1.19 -21.82
C GLY A 417 20.69 0.69 -22.96
N ILE A 418 19.46 1.16 -23.05
CA ILE A 418 18.53 0.80 -24.13
C ILE A 418 18.85 1.60 -25.40
N PRO A 419 18.65 1.01 -26.61
CA PRO A 419 18.89 1.73 -27.85
C PRO A 419 18.06 3.01 -27.98
N GLY A 420 18.72 4.13 -28.38
CA GLY A 420 18.07 5.43 -28.51
C GLY A 420 17.69 6.08 -27.19
N GLU A 421 18.38 5.73 -26.12
CA GLU A 421 18.19 6.33 -24.79
C GLU A 421 18.55 7.83 -24.81
N ILE A 422 17.62 8.64 -24.29
CA ILE A 422 17.79 10.09 -24.12
C ILE A 422 17.81 10.52 -22.66
N MET A 423 17.22 9.71 -21.79
CA MET A 423 17.25 9.81 -20.33
C MET A 423 17.25 8.38 -19.76
N PRO A 424 17.66 8.16 -18.52
CA PRO A 424 17.62 6.83 -17.92
C PRO A 424 16.25 6.17 -18.12
N SER A 425 16.25 4.99 -18.74
CA SER A 425 15.07 4.17 -19.05
C SER A 425 14.11 4.74 -20.12
N LEU A 426 14.36 5.93 -20.66
CA LEU A 426 13.55 6.59 -21.67
C LEU A 426 14.30 6.63 -23.00
N SER A 427 13.72 6.06 -24.06
CA SER A 427 14.26 6.06 -25.40
C SER A 427 13.36 6.78 -26.39
N ALA A 428 13.98 7.44 -27.39
CA ALA A 428 13.30 7.96 -28.56
C ALA A 428 13.96 7.39 -29.82
N ARG A 429 13.20 6.68 -30.66
CA ARG A 429 13.68 6.03 -31.87
C ARG A 429 12.89 6.46 -33.07
N LEU A 430 13.58 6.83 -34.16
CA LEU A 430 12.94 7.06 -35.42
C LEU A 430 12.38 5.73 -35.97
N MET A 431 11.09 5.69 -36.25
CA MET A 431 10.42 4.54 -36.86
C MET A 431 10.44 4.61 -38.39
N GLY A 432 10.43 5.82 -38.92
CA GLY A 432 10.47 6.05 -40.36
C GLY A 432 9.79 7.35 -40.77
N LEU A 433 9.87 7.60 -42.08
CA LEU A 433 9.23 8.72 -42.77
C LEU A 433 8.16 8.15 -43.70
N ASP A 434 6.95 8.68 -43.65
CA ASP A 434 5.88 8.26 -44.54
C ASP A 434 5.88 9.05 -45.88
N SER A 435 5.02 8.61 -46.83
CA SER A 435 4.86 9.21 -48.13
C SER A 435 4.33 10.65 -48.08
N LEU A 436 3.82 11.12 -46.94
CA LEU A 436 3.32 12.48 -46.72
C LEU A 436 4.39 13.39 -46.08
N GLY A 437 5.60 12.90 -45.88
CA GLY A 437 6.68 13.63 -45.22
C GLY A 437 6.47 13.77 -43.71
N VAL A 438 5.84 12.79 -43.07
CA VAL A 438 5.67 12.73 -41.59
C VAL A 438 6.68 11.79 -41.01
N ALA A 439 7.56 12.27 -40.16
CA ALA A 439 8.48 11.49 -39.36
C ALA A 439 7.76 10.96 -38.10
N SER A 440 7.92 9.67 -37.82
CA SER A 440 7.34 9.01 -36.64
C SER A 440 8.46 8.57 -35.69
N TYR A 441 8.35 8.96 -34.43
CA TYR A 441 9.30 8.60 -33.36
C TYR A 441 8.59 7.80 -32.28
N LEU A 442 9.08 6.62 -31.98
CA LEU A 442 8.64 5.80 -30.85
C LEU A 442 9.34 6.27 -29.57
N LEU A 443 8.58 6.74 -28.62
CA LEU A 443 9.06 7.00 -27.26
C LEU A 443 8.65 5.84 -26.36
N THR A 444 9.60 5.35 -25.59
CA THR A 444 9.37 4.24 -24.64
C THR A 444 10.05 4.54 -23.32
N ASN A 445 9.34 4.34 -22.22
CA ASN A 445 9.89 4.41 -20.87
C ASN A 445 9.62 3.09 -20.14
N TYR A 446 10.69 2.45 -19.60
CA TYR A 446 10.62 1.20 -18.85
C TYR A 446 10.79 1.49 -17.37
N PHE A 447 9.82 1.10 -16.56
CA PHE A 447 9.88 1.32 -15.12
C PHE A 447 8.97 0.36 -14.38
N SER A 448 9.21 0.23 -13.08
CA SER A 448 8.33 -0.43 -12.14
C SER A 448 8.64 0.06 -10.73
N LEU A 449 8.05 -0.57 -9.73
CA LEU A 449 8.30 -0.28 -8.32
C LEU A 449 8.37 -1.60 -7.57
N ALA A 450 9.28 -1.68 -6.60
CA ALA A 450 9.38 -2.81 -5.69
C ALA A 450 9.25 -2.36 -4.24
N VAL A 451 8.44 -3.09 -3.48
CA VAL A 451 8.34 -2.98 -2.02
C VAL A 451 9.12 -4.14 -1.44
N LEU A 452 10.27 -3.86 -0.82
CA LEU A 452 11.22 -4.89 -0.39
C LEU A 452 10.75 -5.66 0.84
N THR A 453 10.12 -4.95 1.79
CA THR A 453 9.49 -5.57 2.97
C THR A 453 8.10 -4.99 3.19
N ASP A 454 7.22 -5.78 3.77
CA ASP A 454 5.81 -5.39 3.90
C ASP A 454 5.60 -4.20 4.84
N ASP A 455 6.51 -3.99 5.82
CA ASP A 455 6.50 -2.86 6.75
C ASP A 455 7.14 -1.57 6.19
N ALA A 456 7.52 -1.55 4.90
CA ALA A 456 8.10 -0.38 4.25
C ALA A 456 7.07 0.64 3.77
N LEU A 457 5.81 0.24 3.71
CA LEU A 457 4.74 1.03 3.12
C LEU A 457 3.47 0.88 3.95
N GLY A 458 2.95 1.99 4.45
CA GLY A 458 1.68 2.05 5.16
C GLY A 458 0.70 2.98 4.48
N VAL A 459 -0.59 2.77 4.68
CA VAL A 459 -1.66 3.61 4.14
C VAL A 459 -2.70 3.95 5.20
N LEU A 460 -3.07 5.22 5.24
CA LEU A 460 -4.25 5.73 5.94
C LEU A 460 -5.36 5.93 4.92
N GLU A 461 -6.45 5.21 5.08
CA GLU A 461 -7.65 5.28 4.24
C GLU A 461 -8.75 6.09 4.94
N ASN A 462 -9.48 6.91 4.16
CA ASN A 462 -10.58 7.71 4.67
C ASN A 462 -11.91 7.27 4.03
#